data_3277b84f2ee05ee829c35d26fc3eaf1e
#
_entry.id   3277b84f2ee05ee829c35d26fc3eaf1e
#
_cell.length_a   1.000
_cell.length_b   1.000
_cell.length_c   1.000
_cell.angle_alpha   90.00
_cell.angle_beta   90.00
_cell.angle_gamma   90.00
#
_symmetry.space_group_name_H-M   'P 1'
#
loop_
_entity.id
_entity.type
_entity.pdbx_description
1 polymer ?
#
loop_
_entity_poly.entity_id
_entity_poly.type
_entity_poly.pdbx_seq_one_letter_code
_entity_poly.pdbx_strand_id
1 'polypeptide(L)'
;MSKIFDLFIIGGGINGAGIARDAAGRGLSVCLADKGEIGGATSSWSTKLIHGGLRYLENYEFKLVRESLMEREIVHKIAKPISKPIPFIIPYVDKIRPAWLIKIGLFLYDNLGGKSIIPKSKTLDLRKELPNILQEKYKTGFQYFDIQID
;
A
#
# COMPACT_ATOMS: atom_id res chain seq x y z
N MET A 1 2.83 -17.02 41.34
CA MET A 1 3.91 -16.18 40.84
C MET A 1 3.36 -15.27 39.71
N SER A 2 3.54 -13.98 39.78
CA SER A 2 3.15 -13.07 38.70
C SER A 2 4.05 -13.33 37.49
N LYS A 3 3.46 -13.51 36.30
CA LYS A 3 4.22 -13.70 35.07
C LYS A 3 4.80 -12.34 34.64
N ILE A 4 6.10 -12.24 34.54
CA ILE A 4 6.80 -11.06 34.04
C ILE A 4 6.95 -11.22 32.52
N PHE A 5 6.61 -10.18 31.76
CA PHE A 5 6.77 -10.13 30.32
C PHE A 5 7.94 -9.20 29.97
N ASP A 6 8.67 -9.51 28.90
CA ASP A 6 9.75 -8.65 28.39
C ASP A 6 9.19 -7.39 27.72
N LEU A 7 8.00 -7.52 27.12
CA LEU A 7 7.35 -6.40 26.41
C LEU A 7 5.85 -6.39 26.69
N PHE A 8 5.33 -5.22 27.05
CA PHE A 8 3.90 -4.95 27.16
C PHE A 8 3.48 -3.93 26.09
N ILE A 9 2.53 -4.30 25.23
CA ILE A 9 2.05 -3.49 24.10
C ILE A 9 0.63 -3.03 24.38
N ILE A 10 0.42 -1.73 24.33
CA ILE A 10 -0.90 -1.10 24.46
C ILE A 10 -1.44 -0.77 23.07
N GLY A 11 -2.53 -1.42 22.68
CA GLY A 11 -3.18 -1.27 21.39
C GLY A 11 -2.93 -2.44 20.43
N GLY A 12 -4.00 -3.14 20.07
CA GLY A 12 -4.01 -4.32 19.19
C GLY A 12 -4.32 -4.00 17.72
N GLY A 13 -4.06 -2.77 17.25
CA GLY A 13 -4.13 -2.44 15.84
C GLY A 13 -2.96 -3.01 15.06
N ILE A 14 -2.87 -2.71 13.76
CA ILE A 14 -1.83 -3.27 12.86
C ILE A 14 -0.41 -3.04 13.40
N ASN A 15 -0.12 -1.88 13.98
CA ASN A 15 1.19 -1.57 14.54
C ASN A 15 1.49 -2.44 15.77
N GLY A 16 0.55 -2.53 16.74
CA GLY A 16 0.73 -3.35 17.93
C GLY A 16 0.87 -4.83 17.59
N ALA A 17 0.09 -5.33 16.65
CA ALA A 17 0.19 -6.70 16.15
C ALA A 17 1.54 -6.97 15.46
N GLY A 18 2.03 -6.01 14.65
CA GLY A 18 3.33 -6.08 14.00
C GLY A 18 4.48 -6.14 15.01
N ILE A 19 4.46 -5.26 16.02
CA ILE A 19 5.46 -5.24 17.10
C ILE A 19 5.42 -6.55 17.90
N ALA A 20 4.21 -7.03 18.26
CA ALA A 20 4.06 -8.28 19.01
C ALA A 20 4.63 -9.46 18.24
N ARG A 21 4.34 -9.55 16.94
CA ARG A 21 4.83 -10.61 16.07
C ARG A 21 6.35 -10.59 15.96
N ASP A 22 6.94 -9.43 15.72
CA ASP A 22 8.41 -9.30 15.58
C ASP A 22 9.11 -9.64 16.89
N ALA A 23 8.65 -9.08 18.02
CA ALA A 23 9.23 -9.35 19.33
C ALA A 23 9.13 -10.83 19.72
N ALA A 24 7.97 -11.48 19.52
CA ALA A 24 7.80 -12.91 19.76
C ALA A 24 8.70 -13.75 18.84
N GLY A 25 8.86 -13.36 17.57
CA GLY A 25 9.78 -14.00 16.64
C GLY A 25 11.26 -13.91 17.04
N ARG A 26 11.61 -12.92 17.87
CA ARG A 26 12.94 -12.75 18.47
C ARG A 26 13.08 -13.48 19.81
N GLY A 27 12.09 -14.22 20.25
CA GLY A 27 12.09 -15.00 21.48
C GLY A 27 11.72 -14.22 22.75
N LEU A 28 11.21 -12.99 22.62
CA LEU A 28 10.71 -12.20 23.74
C LEU A 28 9.33 -12.68 24.19
N SER A 29 9.09 -12.67 25.50
CA SER A 29 7.75 -12.86 26.06
C SER A 29 6.95 -11.57 25.94
N VAL A 30 5.81 -11.63 25.23
CA VAL A 30 5.00 -10.46 24.90
C VAL A 30 3.62 -10.55 25.52
N CYS A 31 3.14 -9.43 26.06
CA CYS A 31 1.75 -9.23 26.42
C CYS A 31 1.20 -8.06 25.60
N LEU A 32 0.07 -8.28 24.92
CA LEU A 32 -0.64 -7.24 24.18
C LEU A 32 -2.02 -7.05 24.80
N ALA A 33 -2.39 -5.80 25.05
CA ALA A 33 -3.71 -5.42 25.54
C ALA A 33 -4.34 -4.34 24.68
N ASP A 34 -5.65 -4.44 24.47
CA ASP A 34 -6.44 -3.41 23.83
C ASP A 34 -7.65 -3.07 24.72
N LYS A 35 -8.15 -1.85 24.62
CA LYS A 35 -9.36 -1.44 25.36
C LYS A 35 -10.67 -1.98 24.76
N GLY A 36 -10.60 -2.52 23.54
CA GLY A 36 -11.73 -3.05 22.77
C GLY A 36 -11.32 -4.27 21.99
N GLU A 37 -11.93 -4.48 20.84
CA GLU A 37 -11.59 -5.59 19.93
C GLU A 37 -10.24 -5.35 19.25
N ILE A 38 -9.46 -6.41 19.10
CA ILE A 38 -8.20 -6.38 18.35
C ILE A 38 -8.48 -5.93 16.90
N GLY A 39 -7.77 -4.88 16.48
CA GLY A 39 -7.97 -4.28 15.16
C GLY A 39 -9.23 -3.43 15.01
N GLY A 40 -10.10 -3.34 16.02
CA GLY A 40 -11.42 -2.72 15.97
C GLY A 40 -11.47 -1.19 15.76
N ALA A 41 -10.33 -0.51 15.90
CA ALA A 41 -10.21 0.94 15.70
C ALA A 41 -9.74 1.28 14.25
N THR A 42 -8.78 2.15 14.11
CA THR A 42 -8.27 2.68 12.82
C THR A 42 -7.93 1.57 11.80
N SER A 43 -7.40 0.43 12.25
CA SER A 43 -7.04 -0.68 11.35
C SER A 43 -8.24 -1.23 10.58
N SER A 44 -9.42 -1.34 11.21
CA SER A 44 -10.65 -1.80 10.55
C SER A 44 -11.31 -0.72 9.68
N TRP A 45 -11.13 0.55 10.02
CA TRP A 45 -11.73 1.69 9.31
C TRP A 45 -10.80 2.32 8.27
N SER A 46 -9.63 1.74 8.04
CA SER A 46 -8.74 2.14 6.96
C SER A 46 -9.23 1.63 5.61
N THR A 47 -8.66 2.14 4.51
CA THR A 47 -8.91 1.62 3.16
C THR A 47 -8.32 0.22 2.96
N LYS A 48 -7.55 -0.29 3.93
CA LYS A 48 -6.81 -1.56 3.87
C LYS A 48 -5.88 -1.66 2.66
N LEU A 49 -5.40 -0.49 2.20
CA LEU A 49 -4.43 -0.40 1.11
C LEU A 49 -3.01 -0.32 1.67
N ILE A 50 -2.15 -1.18 1.14
CA ILE A 50 -0.71 -1.12 1.34
C ILE A 50 -0.13 -0.54 0.07
N HIS A 51 0.33 0.70 0.15
CA HIS A 51 0.72 1.48 -1.02
C HIS A 51 2.10 2.12 -0.85
N GLY A 52 2.78 2.34 -1.98
CA GLY A 52 4.07 3.03 -1.99
C GLY A 52 3.99 4.55 -1.92
N GLY A 53 2.77 5.12 -1.89
CA GLY A 53 2.62 6.57 -1.78
C GLY A 53 3.00 7.33 -3.05
N LEU A 54 2.50 6.94 -4.21
CA LEU A 54 2.77 7.56 -5.52
C LEU A 54 2.73 9.10 -5.48
N ARG A 55 1.80 9.67 -4.70
CA ARG A 55 1.63 11.12 -4.57
C ARG A 55 2.84 11.83 -3.95
N TYR A 56 3.63 11.15 -3.13
CA TYR A 56 4.82 11.74 -2.50
C TYR A 56 5.96 11.99 -3.49
N LEU A 57 5.94 11.37 -4.68
CA LEU A 57 6.89 11.70 -5.75
C LEU A 57 6.77 13.15 -6.21
N GLU A 58 5.60 13.76 -6.07
CA GLU A 58 5.38 15.17 -6.39
C GLU A 58 6.14 16.12 -5.47
N ASN A 59 6.40 15.67 -4.25
CA ASN A 59 7.16 16.40 -3.24
C ASN A 59 8.64 15.99 -3.20
N TYR A 60 9.10 15.22 -4.22
CA TYR A 60 10.48 14.71 -4.31
C TYR A 60 10.88 13.77 -3.15
N GLU A 61 9.91 13.17 -2.45
CA GLU A 61 10.14 12.25 -1.33
C GLU A 61 10.52 10.84 -1.81
N PHE A 62 11.53 10.75 -2.68
CA PHE A 62 11.96 9.49 -3.31
C PHE A 62 12.37 8.42 -2.31
N LYS A 63 13.03 8.83 -1.21
CA LYS A 63 13.44 7.90 -0.16
C LYS A 63 12.23 7.27 0.53
N LEU A 64 11.26 8.09 0.91
CA LEU A 64 10.01 7.64 1.54
C LEU A 64 9.25 6.68 0.63
N VAL A 65 9.11 7.03 -0.66
CA VAL A 65 8.44 6.17 -1.65
C VAL A 65 9.17 4.84 -1.81
N ARG A 66 10.51 4.88 -1.89
CA ARG A 66 11.32 3.66 -2.00
C ARG A 66 11.11 2.74 -0.80
N GLU A 67 11.21 3.26 0.42
CA GLU A 67 11.01 2.50 1.65
C GLU A 67 9.59 1.92 1.71
N SER A 68 8.57 2.72 1.41
CA SER A 68 7.17 2.28 1.37
C SER A 68 6.91 1.17 0.35
N LEU A 69 7.52 1.25 -0.84
CA LEU A 69 7.42 0.20 -1.86
C LEU A 69 8.10 -1.10 -1.42
N MET A 70 9.25 -1.01 -0.76
CA MET A 70 9.94 -2.19 -0.22
C MET A 70 9.11 -2.85 0.87
N GLU A 71 8.58 -2.07 1.82
CA GLU A 71 7.70 -2.57 2.88
C GLU A 71 6.40 -3.16 2.33
N ARG A 72 5.83 -2.57 1.28
CA ARG A 72 4.66 -3.12 0.59
C ARG A 72 4.89 -4.55 0.11
N GLU A 73 6.05 -4.83 -0.49
CA GLU A 73 6.42 -6.18 -0.93
C GLU A 73 6.57 -7.16 0.26
N ILE A 74 7.19 -6.70 1.36
CA ILE A 74 7.38 -7.51 2.58
C ILE A 74 6.02 -7.85 3.18
N VAL A 75 5.15 -6.87 3.36
CA VAL A 75 3.80 -7.08 3.93
C VAL A 75 2.97 -7.98 3.03
N HIS A 76 3.00 -7.77 1.71
CA HIS A 76 2.31 -8.65 0.75
C HIS A 76 2.81 -10.10 0.85
N LYS A 77 4.11 -10.32 0.98
CA LYS A 77 4.69 -11.65 1.15
C LYS A 77 4.21 -12.33 2.45
N ILE A 78 4.15 -11.58 3.55
CA ILE A 78 3.71 -12.07 4.85
C ILE A 78 2.20 -12.36 4.85
N ALA A 79 1.41 -11.47 4.27
CA ALA A 79 -0.05 -11.50 4.23
C ALA A 79 -0.62 -12.06 2.93
N LYS A 80 0.17 -12.84 2.16
CA LYS A 80 -0.21 -13.34 0.83
C LYS A 80 -1.60 -13.99 0.76
N PRO A 81 -2.06 -14.77 1.76
CA PRO A 81 -3.39 -15.38 1.70
C PRO A 81 -4.56 -14.39 1.72
N ILE A 82 -4.34 -13.20 2.29
CA ILE A 82 -5.38 -12.17 2.49
C ILE A 82 -5.09 -10.88 1.74
N SER A 83 -4.08 -10.87 0.87
CA SER A 83 -3.66 -9.66 0.14
C SER A 83 -3.55 -9.93 -1.35
N LYS A 84 -3.99 -8.95 -2.15
CA LYS A 84 -3.97 -9.03 -3.62
C LYS A 84 -3.59 -7.70 -4.26
N PRO A 85 -2.87 -7.72 -5.40
CA PRO A 85 -2.69 -6.53 -6.21
C PRO A 85 -4.02 -6.06 -6.78
N ILE A 86 -4.34 -4.79 -6.64
CA ILE A 86 -5.50 -4.17 -7.27
C ILE A 86 -5.08 -3.04 -8.21
N PRO A 87 -5.73 -2.89 -9.36
CA PRO A 87 -5.45 -1.83 -10.30
C PRO A 87 -6.07 -0.51 -9.85
N PHE A 88 -5.29 0.56 -9.97
CA PHE A 88 -5.77 1.94 -9.90
C PHE A 88 -5.65 2.58 -11.27
N ILE A 89 -6.64 3.35 -11.67
CA ILE A 89 -6.65 4.05 -12.94
C ILE A 89 -6.72 5.55 -12.68
N ILE A 90 -5.77 6.28 -13.23
CA ILE A 90 -5.73 7.73 -13.25
C ILE A 90 -6.23 8.19 -14.62
N PRO A 91 -7.46 8.71 -14.75
CA PRO A 91 -7.93 9.30 -16.00
C PRO A 91 -7.07 10.52 -16.35
N TYR A 92 -6.60 10.59 -17.59
CA TYR A 92 -5.76 11.69 -18.03
C TYR A 92 -6.58 12.93 -18.38
N VAL A 93 -6.14 14.07 -17.88
CA VAL A 93 -6.70 15.39 -18.16
C VAL A 93 -5.59 16.33 -18.58
N ASP A 94 -5.58 16.75 -19.84
CA ASP A 94 -4.51 17.55 -20.46
C ASP A 94 -4.14 18.84 -19.71
N LYS A 95 -5.12 19.46 -19.04
CA LYS A 95 -4.94 20.76 -18.37
C LYS A 95 -4.27 20.69 -16.99
N ILE A 96 -4.11 19.47 -16.42
CA ILE A 96 -3.59 19.30 -15.06
C ILE A 96 -2.10 19.05 -15.09
N ARG A 97 -1.64 18.08 -15.88
CA ARG A 97 -0.23 17.67 -15.96
C ARG A 97 0.08 17.07 -17.33
N PRO A 98 1.28 17.29 -17.87
CA PRO A 98 1.65 16.64 -19.12
C PRO A 98 1.79 15.12 -18.93
N ALA A 99 1.32 14.35 -19.90
CA ALA A 99 1.31 12.88 -19.87
C ALA A 99 2.70 12.25 -19.63
N TRP A 100 3.75 12.87 -20.18
CA TRP A 100 5.12 12.40 -20.00
C TRP A 100 5.57 12.44 -18.52
N LEU A 101 5.14 13.46 -17.76
CA LEU A 101 5.48 13.59 -16.34
C LEU A 101 4.81 12.48 -15.51
N ILE A 102 3.54 12.17 -15.81
CA ILE A 102 2.83 11.06 -15.16
C ILE A 102 3.55 9.74 -15.47
N LYS A 103 3.97 9.52 -16.71
CA LYS A 103 4.72 8.32 -17.12
C LYS A 103 6.06 8.19 -16.38
N ILE A 104 6.80 9.28 -16.22
CA ILE A 104 8.05 9.28 -15.43
C ILE A 104 7.75 8.93 -13.97
N GLY A 105 6.73 9.54 -13.36
CA GLY A 105 6.33 9.23 -11.99
C GLY A 105 5.98 7.76 -11.80
N LEU A 106 5.21 7.19 -12.73
CA LEU A 106 4.85 5.77 -12.70
C LEU A 106 6.05 4.85 -12.97
N PHE A 107 6.94 5.22 -13.88
CA PHE A 107 8.19 4.49 -14.09
C PHE A 107 9.05 4.45 -12.83
N LEU A 108 9.19 5.57 -12.13
CA LEU A 108 9.88 5.64 -10.85
C LEU A 108 9.18 4.76 -9.81
N TYR A 109 7.86 4.86 -9.70
CA TYR A 109 7.06 4.06 -8.79
C TYR A 109 7.24 2.55 -9.01
N ASP A 110 7.29 2.12 -10.26
CA ASP A 110 7.48 0.71 -10.63
C ASP A 110 8.88 0.17 -10.34
N ASN A 111 9.89 1.04 -10.15
CA ASN A 111 11.29 0.61 -10.10
C ASN A 111 12.03 1.02 -8.82
N LEU A 112 11.57 2.04 -8.07
CA LEU A 112 12.24 2.52 -6.86
C LEU A 112 12.31 1.47 -5.74
N GLY A 113 11.28 0.62 -5.62
CA GLY A 113 11.25 -0.46 -4.63
C GLY A 113 12.12 -1.68 -4.95
N GLY A 114 12.76 -1.72 -6.13
CA GLY A 114 13.53 -2.86 -6.60
C GLY A 114 12.67 -3.92 -7.29
N LYS A 115 13.00 -5.21 -7.07
CA LYS A 115 12.24 -6.33 -7.69
C LYS A 115 10.86 -6.43 -7.05
N SER A 116 9.81 -6.38 -7.88
CA SER A 116 8.42 -6.53 -7.47
C SER A 116 7.75 -7.64 -8.25
N ILE A 117 6.82 -8.35 -7.59
CA ILE A 117 5.90 -9.31 -8.24
C ILE A 117 4.60 -8.65 -8.68
N ILE A 118 4.41 -7.39 -8.33
CA ILE A 118 3.22 -6.61 -8.68
C ILE A 118 3.34 -6.17 -10.13
N PRO A 119 2.25 -6.23 -10.92
CA PRO A 119 2.28 -5.80 -12.32
C PRO A 119 2.72 -4.34 -12.47
N LYS A 120 3.47 -4.05 -13.53
CA LYS A 120 3.92 -2.69 -13.84
C LYS A 120 2.78 -1.83 -14.36
N SER A 121 2.98 -0.53 -14.25
CA SER A 121 2.06 0.46 -14.80
C SER A 121 1.98 0.39 -16.33
N LYS A 122 0.83 0.78 -16.85
CA LYS A 122 0.58 0.85 -18.30
C LYS A 122 -0.35 2.00 -18.67
N THR A 123 -0.25 2.43 -19.93
CA THR A 123 -1.21 3.39 -20.51
C THR A 123 -2.40 2.65 -21.08
N LEU A 124 -3.61 3.14 -20.84
CA LEU A 124 -4.88 2.56 -21.29
C LEU A 124 -5.61 3.49 -22.25
N ASP A 125 -6.30 2.91 -23.23
CA ASP A 125 -7.40 3.57 -23.92
C ASP A 125 -8.71 3.33 -23.14
N LEU A 126 -9.14 4.32 -22.37
CA LEU A 126 -10.28 4.19 -21.46
C LEU A 126 -11.61 3.96 -22.18
N ARG A 127 -11.73 4.32 -23.44
CA ARG A 127 -12.92 4.05 -24.27
C ARG A 127 -13.11 2.56 -24.53
N LYS A 128 -12.01 1.79 -24.56
CA LYS A 128 -12.02 0.35 -24.78
C LYS A 128 -12.05 -0.45 -23.50
N GLU A 129 -11.25 -0.02 -22.51
CA GLU A 129 -11.05 -0.76 -21.26
C GLU A 129 -12.20 -0.51 -20.26
N LEU A 130 -12.79 0.68 -20.26
CA LEU A 130 -13.85 1.10 -19.34
C LEU A 130 -15.02 1.77 -20.09
N PRO A 131 -15.62 1.11 -21.08
CA PRO A 131 -16.75 1.67 -21.80
C PRO A 131 -17.91 1.94 -20.83
N ASN A 132 -18.53 3.11 -20.95
CA ASN A 132 -19.69 3.55 -20.15
C ASN A 132 -19.45 3.78 -18.65
N ILE A 133 -18.24 3.59 -18.13
CA ILE A 133 -17.93 3.86 -16.71
C ILE A 133 -17.46 5.31 -16.54
N LEU A 134 -16.70 5.82 -17.50
CA LEU A 134 -16.17 7.18 -17.48
C LEU A 134 -16.83 8.05 -18.55
N GLN A 135 -16.87 9.36 -18.29
CA GLN A 135 -17.34 10.31 -19.29
C GLN A 135 -16.47 10.25 -20.55
N GLU A 136 -17.06 10.41 -21.74
CA GLU A 136 -16.40 10.33 -23.06
C GLU A 136 -15.15 11.24 -23.21
N LYS A 137 -15.08 12.32 -22.42
CA LYS A 137 -13.92 13.21 -22.40
C LYS A 137 -12.61 12.54 -21.95
N TYR A 138 -12.69 11.45 -21.17
CA TYR A 138 -11.52 10.72 -20.71
C TYR A 138 -11.15 9.61 -21.70
N LYS A 139 -10.26 9.92 -22.62
CA LYS A 139 -9.81 8.99 -23.68
C LYS A 139 -8.66 8.10 -23.23
N THR A 140 -7.74 8.66 -22.47
CA THR A 140 -6.50 8.01 -22.02
C THR A 140 -6.47 7.93 -20.51
N GLY A 141 -5.89 6.88 -19.96
CA GLY A 141 -5.61 6.74 -18.54
C GLY A 141 -4.29 6.02 -18.29
N PHE A 142 -3.85 6.09 -17.06
CA PHE A 142 -2.66 5.39 -16.60
C PHE A 142 -3.07 4.42 -15.50
N GLN A 143 -2.76 3.15 -15.68
CA GLN A 143 -2.98 2.11 -14.68
C GLN A 143 -1.71 1.86 -13.91
N TYR A 144 -1.81 1.74 -12.60
CA TYR A 144 -0.77 1.24 -11.71
C TYR A 144 -1.39 0.31 -10.67
N PHE A 145 -0.58 -0.32 -9.83
CA PHE A 145 -1.06 -1.31 -8.89
C PHE A 145 -0.54 -1.03 -7.48
N ASP A 146 -1.41 -1.24 -6.51
CA ASP A 146 -1.06 -1.34 -5.10
C ASP A 146 -1.70 -2.61 -4.51
N ILE A 147 -1.45 -2.89 -3.23
CA ILE A 147 -1.95 -4.07 -2.55
C ILE A 147 -3.17 -3.70 -1.71
N GLN A 148 -4.22 -4.50 -1.79
CA GLN A 148 -5.34 -4.46 -0.86
C GLN A 148 -5.32 -5.70 0.02
N ILE A 149 -5.66 -5.52 1.29
CA ILE A 149 -5.94 -6.59 2.25
C ILE A 149 -7.46 -6.74 2.36
N ASP A 150 -7.92 -7.98 2.33
CA ASP A 150 -9.34 -8.32 2.55
C ASP A 150 -9.72 -8.21 4.02
#